data_d2f54cbfa1ff5e43f42f1626d7e0fa27
#
_entry.id   d2f54cbfa1ff5e43f42f1626d7e0fa27
#
_cell.length_a   1.000
_cell.length_b   1.000
_cell.length_c   1.000
_cell.angle_alpha   90.00
_cell.angle_beta   90.00
_cell.angle_gamma   90.00
#
_symmetry.space_group_name_H-M   'P 1'
#
loop_
_entity.id
_entity.type
_entity.pdbx_description
1 polymer ?
#
loop_
_entity_poly.entity_id
_entity_poly.type
_entity_poly.pdbx_seq_one_letter_code
_entity_poly.pdbx_strand_id
1 'polypeptide(L)'
;MFVYDSYVPGEALGEREYLFDEAALRQWLALYPEDEDGDRMPAGMMAVVSMRAYSDILKPRPPGNVHAAQTFTLLSPPRLGSVLTTRFSCRAKELKRERRWVWLHSETVHPDGSVAFTGDMGVIWAA
;
A
#
# COMPACT_ATOMS: atom_id res chain seq x y z
N MET A 1 -11.21 -4.96 -15.78
CA MET A 1 -11.17 -3.65 -15.07
C MET A 1 -11.74 -3.81 -13.68
N PHE A 2 -11.06 -3.24 -12.70
CA PHE A 2 -11.55 -3.25 -11.32
C PHE A 2 -12.64 -2.19 -11.16
N VAL A 3 -13.88 -2.63 -11.06
CA VAL A 3 -15.05 -1.80 -10.74
C VAL A 3 -15.56 -2.18 -9.35
N TYR A 4 -16.50 -1.39 -8.81
CA TYR A 4 -17.02 -1.64 -7.46
C TYR A 4 -17.51 -3.08 -7.28
N ASP A 5 -18.21 -3.61 -8.28
CA ASP A 5 -18.75 -4.97 -8.20
C ASP A 5 -17.68 -6.07 -8.28
N SER A 6 -16.46 -5.71 -8.68
CA SER A 6 -15.34 -6.67 -8.69
C SER A 6 -14.87 -7.03 -7.28
N TYR A 7 -15.16 -6.18 -6.30
CA TYR A 7 -14.66 -6.36 -4.94
C TYR A 7 -15.59 -7.25 -4.12
N VAL A 8 -15.00 -8.22 -3.44
CA VAL A 8 -15.70 -9.10 -2.50
C VAL A 8 -15.01 -8.98 -1.14
N PRO A 9 -15.70 -8.50 -0.09
CA PRO A 9 -15.09 -8.38 1.23
C PRO A 9 -14.49 -9.71 1.70
N GLY A 10 -13.25 -9.65 2.19
CA GLY A 10 -12.49 -10.81 2.63
C GLY A 10 -11.61 -11.45 1.57
N GLU A 11 -11.76 -11.11 0.30
CA GLU A 11 -10.94 -11.69 -0.76
C GLU A 11 -9.57 -11.04 -0.88
N ALA A 12 -8.56 -11.88 -1.12
CA ALA A 12 -7.23 -11.44 -1.52
C ALA A 12 -7.27 -10.93 -2.96
N LEU A 13 -6.57 -9.83 -3.20
CA LEU A 13 -6.52 -9.17 -4.51
C LEU A 13 -5.23 -9.41 -5.25
N GLY A 14 -4.16 -9.73 -4.53
CA GLY A 14 -2.85 -10.01 -5.11
C GLY A 14 -1.71 -9.53 -4.21
N GLU A 15 -0.50 -9.75 -4.70
CA GLU A 15 0.71 -9.34 -3.98
C GLU A 15 1.78 -8.87 -4.96
N ARG A 16 2.70 -8.04 -4.45
CA ARG A 16 3.86 -7.53 -5.20
C ARG A 16 5.06 -7.40 -4.28
N GLU A 17 6.23 -7.65 -4.86
CA GLU A 17 7.50 -7.44 -4.17
C GLU A 17 8.02 -6.02 -4.39
N TYR A 18 8.77 -5.54 -3.42
CA TYR A 18 9.46 -4.27 -3.48
C TYR A 18 10.85 -4.45 -2.87
N LEU A 19 11.89 -4.10 -3.64
CA LEU A 19 13.26 -4.09 -3.12
C LEU A 19 13.55 -2.72 -2.52
N PHE A 20 13.74 -2.69 -1.19
CA PHE A 20 14.20 -1.49 -0.52
C PHE A 20 15.71 -1.40 -0.66
N ASP A 21 16.18 -0.81 -1.75
CA ASP A 21 17.58 -0.67 -2.06
C ASP A 21 18.10 0.75 -1.79
N GLU A 22 19.40 0.92 -1.99
CA GLU A 22 20.07 2.19 -1.76
C GLU A 22 19.55 3.29 -2.70
N ALA A 23 19.22 2.96 -3.93
CA ALA A 23 18.66 3.93 -4.89
C ALA A 23 17.32 4.47 -4.41
N ALA A 24 16.44 3.61 -3.90
CA ALA A 24 15.15 4.00 -3.35
C ALA A 24 15.32 4.90 -2.13
N LEU A 25 16.23 4.53 -1.21
CA LEU A 25 16.51 5.32 -0.02
C LEU A 25 17.09 6.69 -0.37
N ARG A 26 18.01 6.76 -1.32
CA ARG A 26 18.58 8.03 -1.76
C ARG A 26 17.57 8.95 -2.40
N GLN A 27 16.67 8.45 -3.20
CA GLN A 27 15.59 9.24 -3.80
C GLN A 27 14.71 9.87 -2.73
N TRP A 28 14.39 9.11 -1.69
CA TRP A 28 13.61 9.62 -0.57
C TRP A 28 14.37 10.70 0.21
N LEU A 29 15.62 10.42 0.57
CA LEU A 29 16.44 11.33 1.38
C LEU A 29 16.83 12.60 0.62
N ALA A 30 16.84 12.58 -0.72
CA ALA A 30 17.02 13.80 -1.51
C ALA A 30 15.89 14.82 -1.28
N LEU A 31 14.67 14.33 -1.01
CA LEU A 31 13.51 15.16 -0.72
C LEU A 31 13.33 15.43 0.78
N TYR A 32 13.69 14.45 1.61
CA TYR A 32 13.50 14.47 3.07
C TYR A 32 14.79 14.10 3.79
N PRO A 33 15.83 14.97 3.73
CA PRO A 33 17.14 14.64 4.30
C PRO A 33 17.11 14.46 5.82
N GLU A 34 16.12 15.03 6.51
CA GLU A 34 15.93 14.89 7.95
C GLU A 34 15.48 13.48 8.35
N ASP A 35 15.05 12.66 7.41
CA ASP A 35 14.62 11.28 7.67
C ASP A 35 15.78 10.28 7.71
N GLU A 36 17.03 10.75 7.60
CA GLU A 36 18.21 9.89 7.68
C GLU A 36 18.24 9.08 8.99
N ASP A 37 18.29 7.76 8.87
CA ASP A 37 18.32 6.85 10.02
C ASP A 37 19.08 5.55 9.66
N GLY A 38 20.28 5.69 9.12
CA GLY A 38 21.13 4.57 8.74
C GLY A 38 20.47 3.69 7.66
N ASP A 39 20.38 2.40 7.94
CA ASP A 39 19.80 1.42 7.01
C ASP A 39 18.30 1.17 7.21
N ARG A 40 17.68 1.89 8.15
CA ARG A 40 16.27 1.76 8.48
C ARG A 40 15.41 2.53 7.49
N MET A 41 14.34 1.91 7.02
CA MET A 41 13.39 2.59 6.12
C MET A 41 12.70 3.75 6.84
N PRO A 42 12.74 4.97 6.28
CA PRO A 42 11.91 6.07 6.76
C PRO A 42 10.42 5.70 6.74
N ALA A 43 9.70 6.07 7.80
CA ALA A 43 8.29 5.71 7.95
C ALA A 43 7.42 6.18 6.79
N GLY A 44 7.70 7.36 6.23
CA GLY A 44 6.96 7.88 5.08
C GLY A 44 7.04 6.99 3.83
N MET A 45 8.09 6.18 3.70
CA MET A 45 8.22 5.27 2.56
C MET A 45 7.21 4.13 2.58
N MET A 46 6.50 3.88 3.68
CA MET A 46 5.38 2.95 3.69
C MET A 46 4.36 3.29 2.60
N ALA A 47 4.12 4.58 2.37
CA ALA A 47 3.23 5.03 1.32
C ALA A 47 3.75 4.69 -0.08
N VAL A 48 5.05 4.82 -0.31
CA VAL A 48 5.67 4.46 -1.60
C VAL A 48 5.50 2.97 -1.89
N VAL A 49 5.84 2.12 -0.92
CA VAL A 49 5.74 0.66 -1.06
C VAL A 49 4.29 0.25 -1.32
N SER A 50 3.38 0.77 -0.51
CA SER A 50 1.95 0.46 -0.61
C SER A 50 1.36 0.92 -1.94
N MET A 51 1.65 2.14 -2.38
CA MET A 51 1.07 2.69 -3.62
C MET A 51 1.63 2.02 -4.88
N ARG A 52 2.87 1.58 -4.88
CA ARG A 52 3.39 0.78 -5.99
C ARG A 52 2.67 -0.55 -6.10
N ALA A 53 2.49 -1.24 -4.99
CA ALA A 53 1.74 -2.49 -4.97
C ALA A 53 0.28 -2.28 -5.41
N TYR A 54 -0.38 -1.25 -4.88
CA TYR A 54 -1.74 -0.88 -5.27
C TYR A 54 -1.84 -0.67 -6.78
N SER A 55 -0.96 0.14 -7.35
CA SER A 55 -0.99 0.48 -8.77
C SER A 55 -0.75 -0.74 -9.67
N ASP A 56 0.08 -1.67 -9.23
CA ASP A 56 0.42 -2.86 -10.02
C ASP A 56 -0.62 -3.97 -9.89
N ILE A 57 -1.24 -4.12 -8.73
CA ILE A 57 -2.22 -5.17 -8.47
C ILE A 57 -3.60 -4.79 -9.02
N LEU A 58 -4.05 -3.56 -8.70
CA LEU A 58 -5.42 -3.12 -9.00
C LEU A 58 -5.47 -2.34 -10.32
N LYS A 59 -5.13 -2.98 -11.40
CA LYS A 59 -5.17 -2.40 -12.74
C LYS A 59 -5.82 -3.38 -13.74
N PRO A 60 -6.53 -2.89 -14.76
CA PRO A 60 -6.89 -1.49 -14.97
C PRO A 60 -7.99 -1.00 -14.01
N ARG A 61 -8.03 0.29 -13.80
CA ARG A 61 -9.02 0.98 -12.96
C ARG A 61 -9.78 2.02 -13.77
N PRO A 62 -11.05 2.30 -13.43
CA PRO A 62 -11.75 3.42 -14.05
C PRO A 62 -11.09 4.75 -13.66
N PRO A 63 -11.13 5.75 -14.51
CA PRO A 63 -10.69 7.09 -14.14
C PRO A 63 -11.62 7.72 -13.11
N GLY A 64 -11.09 8.61 -12.29
CA GLY A 64 -11.88 9.37 -11.34
C GLY A 64 -12.00 8.77 -9.93
N ASN A 65 -11.27 7.70 -9.62
CA ASN A 65 -11.19 7.18 -8.27
C ASN A 65 -10.54 8.21 -7.33
N VAL A 66 -11.03 8.31 -6.11
CA VAL A 66 -10.51 9.23 -5.11
C VAL A 66 -9.98 8.44 -3.91
N HIS A 67 -8.68 8.57 -3.66
CA HIS A 67 -8.04 8.02 -2.45
C HIS A 67 -8.37 8.95 -1.28
N ALA A 68 -9.40 8.60 -0.52
CA ALA A 68 -10.01 9.50 0.45
C ALA A 68 -9.46 9.35 1.86
N ALA A 69 -8.94 8.16 2.22
CA ALA A 69 -8.42 7.90 3.56
C ALA A 69 -7.26 6.92 3.49
N GLN A 70 -6.30 7.09 4.41
CA GLN A 70 -5.16 6.20 4.53
C GLN A 70 -4.66 6.18 5.98
N THR A 71 -4.43 4.97 6.50
CA THR A 71 -3.70 4.78 7.75
C THR A 71 -2.61 3.76 7.55
N PHE A 72 -1.53 3.90 8.33
CA PHE A 72 -0.44 2.92 8.40
C PHE A 72 -0.13 2.60 9.85
N THR A 73 0.24 1.35 10.10
CA THR A 73 0.74 0.89 11.40
C THR A 73 2.11 0.25 11.18
N LEU A 74 3.15 0.89 11.70
CA LEU A 74 4.51 0.38 11.63
C LEU A 74 4.76 -0.57 12.80
N LEU A 75 5.13 -1.81 12.48
CA LEU A 75 5.42 -2.85 13.49
C LEU A 75 6.92 -3.13 13.59
N SER A 76 7.61 -3.23 12.47
CA SER A 76 9.04 -3.53 12.42
C SER A 76 9.65 -2.87 11.18
N PRO A 77 10.45 -1.81 11.35
CA PRO A 77 10.99 -1.09 10.19
C PRO A 77 11.83 -1.99 9.29
N PRO A 78 11.58 -1.97 7.98
CA PRO A 78 12.44 -2.65 7.02
C PRO A 78 13.86 -2.09 7.03
N ARG A 79 14.82 -2.97 6.71
CA ARG A 79 16.23 -2.62 6.59
C ARG A 79 16.63 -2.57 5.12
N LEU A 80 17.62 -1.73 4.84
CA LEU A 80 18.22 -1.61 3.51
C LEU A 80 18.63 -2.99 2.97
N GLY A 81 18.25 -3.28 1.72
CA GLY A 81 18.50 -4.54 1.06
C GLY A 81 17.37 -5.57 1.20
N SER A 82 16.34 -5.29 2.00
CA SER A 82 15.23 -6.21 2.17
C SER A 82 14.31 -6.23 0.95
N VAL A 83 13.87 -7.43 0.57
CA VAL A 83 12.78 -7.63 -0.38
C VAL A 83 11.49 -7.76 0.42
N LEU A 84 10.59 -6.81 0.24
CA LEU A 84 9.31 -6.75 0.94
C LEU A 84 8.21 -7.26 0.05
N THR A 85 7.25 -8.00 0.62
CA THR A 85 6.07 -8.44 -0.10
C THR A 85 4.84 -7.76 0.49
N THR A 86 4.09 -7.05 -0.35
CA THR A 86 2.83 -6.39 0.03
C THR A 86 1.66 -7.14 -0.55
N ARG A 87 0.71 -7.52 0.30
CA ARG A 87 -0.53 -8.20 -0.06
C ARG A 87 -1.69 -7.26 0.18
N PHE A 88 -2.55 -7.13 -0.84
CA PHE A 88 -3.80 -6.39 -0.73
C PHE A 88 -4.99 -7.32 -0.64
N SER A 89 -5.96 -6.95 0.18
CA SER A 89 -7.25 -7.61 0.29
C SER A 89 -8.37 -6.57 0.39
N CYS A 90 -9.57 -6.96 -0.01
CA CYS A 90 -10.76 -6.14 0.21
C CYS A 90 -11.25 -6.37 1.63
N ARG A 91 -11.30 -5.32 2.45
CA ARG A 91 -11.82 -5.41 3.82
C ARG A 91 -13.32 -5.22 3.84
N ALA A 92 -13.83 -4.23 3.11
CA ALA A 92 -15.24 -3.88 3.08
C ALA A 92 -15.56 -3.06 1.84
N LYS A 93 -16.82 -3.00 1.48
CA LYS A 93 -17.33 -2.04 0.52
C LYS A 93 -18.73 -1.62 0.91
N GLU A 94 -19.09 -0.39 0.60
CA GLU A 94 -20.42 0.13 0.89
C GLU A 94 -20.82 1.25 -0.07
N LEU A 95 -22.12 1.32 -0.35
CA LEU A 95 -22.72 2.48 -0.98
C LEU A 95 -23.18 3.41 0.11
N LYS A 96 -22.62 4.62 0.13
CA LYS A 96 -22.93 5.62 1.15
C LYS A 96 -23.08 6.99 0.50
N ARG A 97 -24.25 7.59 0.60
CA ARG A 97 -24.56 8.90 -0.01
C ARG A 97 -24.25 8.90 -1.50
N GLU A 98 -24.67 7.85 -2.20
CA GLU A 98 -24.48 7.67 -3.64
C GLU A 98 -23.00 7.52 -4.06
N ARG A 99 -22.10 7.22 -3.11
CA ARG A 99 -20.70 7.00 -3.37
C ARG A 99 -20.31 5.56 -3.08
N ARG A 100 -19.44 5.01 -3.92
CA ARG A 100 -18.96 3.63 -3.84
C ARG A 100 -17.68 3.60 -3.05
N TRP A 101 -17.78 3.32 -1.75
CA TRP A 101 -16.60 3.17 -0.89
C TRP A 101 -16.05 1.76 -0.95
N VAL A 102 -14.75 1.65 -1.20
CA VAL A 102 -14.00 0.39 -1.12
C VAL A 102 -12.90 0.57 -0.09
N TRP A 103 -12.89 -0.31 0.92
CA TRP A 103 -11.88 -0.33 1.96
C TRP A 103 -10.90 -1.47 1.68
N LEU A 104 -9.64 -1.12 1.49
CA LEU A 104 -8.57 -2.04 1.16
C LEU A 104 -7.61 -2.15 2.33
N HIS A 105 -7.19 -3.37 2.63
CA HIS A 105 -6.18 -3.64 3.63
C HIS A 105 -4.90 -4.10 2.96
N SER A 106 -3.76 -3.58 3.39
CA SER A 106 -2.45 -4.03 2.94
C SER A 106 -1.64 -4.56 4.11
N GLU A 107 -0.88 -5.62 3.85
CA GLU A 107 0.07 -6.19 4.77
C GLU A 107 1.41 -6.33 4.05
N THR A 108 2.43 -5.68 4.58
CA THR A 108 3.80 -5.76 4.02
C THR A 108 4.66 -6.56 4.97
N VAL A 109 5.29 -7.61 4.45
CA VAL A 109 6.05 -8.56 5.25
C VAL A 109 7.52 -8.56 4.85
N HIS A 110 8.37 -8.89 5.84
CA HIS A 110 9.79 -9.16 5.65
C HIS A 110 10.00 -10.50 4.94
N PRO A 111 11.24 -10.79 4.46
CA PRO A 111 11.54 -12.08 3.84
C PRO A 111 11.24 -13.29 4.73
N ASP A 112 11.31 -13.15 6.06
CA ASP A 112 10.99 -14.22 7.01
C ASP A 112 9.48 -14.39 7.26
N GLY A 113 8.64 -13.57 6.63
CA GLY A 113 7.19 -13.60 6.78
C GLY A 113 6.63 -12.78 7.92
N SER A 114 7.47 -12.19 8.78
CA SER A 114 6.99 -11.30 9.84
C SER A 114 6.49 -9.98 9.25
N VAL A 115 5.50 -9.38 9.91
CA VAL A 115 4.86 -8.17 9.41
C VAL A 115 5.72 -6.95 9.70
N ALA A 116 6.07 -6.21 8.65
CA ALA A 116 6.77 -4.93 8.76
C ALA A 116 5.79 -3.80 9.07
N PHE A 117 4.74 -3.68 8.29
CA PHE A 117 3.68 -2.69 8.50
C PHE A 117 2.40 -3.10 7.81
N THR A 118 1.31 -2.50 8.24
CA THR A 118 -0.01 -2.66 7.63
C THR A 118 -0.56 -1.30 7.22
N GLY A 119 -1.53 -1.31 6.31
CA GLY A 119 -2.22 -0.11 5.88
C GLY A 119 -3.70 -0.38 5.63
N ASP A 120 -4.50 0.64 5.87
CA ASP A 120 -5.92 0.63 5.51
C ASP A 120 -6.21 1.85 4.65
N MET A 121 -6.86 1.63 3.53
CA MET A 121 -7.10 2.62 2.51
C MET A 121 -8.58 2.69 2.20
N GLY A 122 -9.16 3.88 2.23
CA GLY A 122 -10.52 4.13 1.77
C GLY A 122 -10.50 4.84 0.43
N VAL A 123 -11.11 4.22 -0.57
CA VAL A 123 -11.17 4.77 -1.93
C VAL A 123 -12.62 4.91 -2.35
N ILE A 124 -12.97 6.07 -2.88
CA ILE A 124 -14.26 6.27 -3.55
C ILE A 124 -14.06 5.82 -4.99
N TRP A 125 -14.74 4.74 -5.36
CA TRP A 125 -14.61 4.13 -6.68
C TRP A 125 -15.56 4.80 -7.67
N ALA A 126 -15.02 5.14 -8.84
CA ALA A 126 -15.79 5.91 -9.84
C ALA A 126 -16.87 5.10 -10.55
N ALA A 127 -16.70 3.79 -10.63
CA ALA A 127 -17.65 2.93 -11.33
C ALA A 127 -17.81 1.55 -10.70
#